data_8371f9c3d2ce2094714b5b23639b3b5e
#
_entry.id   8371f9c3d2ce2094714b5b23639b3b5e
#
_cell.length_a   1.000
_cell.length_b   1.000
_cell.length_c   1.000
_cell.angle_alpha   90.00
_cell.angle_beta   90.00
_cell.angle_gamma   90.00
#
_symmetry.space_group_name_H-M   'P 1'
#
loop_
_entity.id
_entity.type
_entity.pdbx_description
1 polymer ?
#
loop_
_entity_poly.entity_id
_entity_poly.type
_entity_poly.pdbx_seq_one_letter_code
_entity_poly.pdbx_strand_id
1 'polypeptide(L)'
;CSVRRQRQMCIRDRYSAELKENKLINENLIYEALPYFGNGKHFGSRIEILDDYLYVSIGERGKGMIAQDFSNSIGSIIRIHKNGEYPKDNPFISGNDWLPELFQIGVRNPQGMTLDPHTKSIYISNHGPKGGDFIGKVVGGTNYGWKKIGWGGTNYSGTKIGDGNAWEPGFLKPEFIWVPSIAVSGIKFYDGDAFPQWQNSLLVSSLKFQYLSVLHRIGNKFVKEEIIFKDQIGRVRDIEIDQMGNIYILSLIHISEPTR
;
A
#
# COMPACT_ATOMS: atom_id res chain seq x y z
N CYS A 1 -27.32 4.31 16.78
CA CYS A 1 -26.07 3.72 16.27
C CYS A 1 -24.90 4.48 16.86
N SER A 2 -24.00 3.85 17.62
CA SER A 2 -22.94 4.57 18.30
C SER A 2 -21.90 5.10 17.31
N VAL A 3 -21.40 6.30 17.50
CA VAL A 3 -20.34 6.95 16.71
C VAL A 3 -19.11 6.04 16.50
N ARG A 4 -18.85 5.11 17.42
CA ARG A 4 -17.78 4.10 17.31
C ARG A 4 -18.01 3.08 16.20
N ARG A 5 -19.24 2.66 15.94
CA ARG A 5 -19.57 1.72 14.84
C ARG A 5 -19.42 2.39 13.47
N GLN A 6 -19.83 3.62 13.33
CA GLN A 6 -19.65 4.39 12.10
C GLN A 6 -18.16 4.58 11.75
N ARG A 7 -17.30 4.91 12.72
CA ARG A 7 -15.85 5.04 12.48
C ARG A 7 -15.18 3.75 11.99
N GLN A 8 -15.62 2.58 12.44
CA GLN A 8 -15.07 1.29 11.96
C GLN A 8 -15.58 0.90 10.57
N MET A 9 -16.78 1.33 10.19
CA MET A 9 -17.33 1.09 8.85
C MET A 9 -16.65 1.96 7.78
N CYS A 10 -16.36 3.22 8.08
CA CYS A 10 -15.85 4.19 7.11
C CYS A 10 -14.35 4.02 6.71
N ILE A 11 -13.57 3.19 7.39
CA ILE A 11 -12.11 3.09 7.11
C ILE A 11 -11.80 2.49 5.72
N ARG A 12 -12.75 1.82 5.09
CA ARG A 12 -12.58 1.15 3.79
C ARG A 12 -13.43 1.75 2.69
N ASP A 13 -14.34 2.63 3.03
CA ASP A 13 -15.18 3.32 2.08
C ASP A 13 -14.42 4.50 1.48
N ARG A 14 -14.74 4.84 0.25
CA ARG A 14 -14.13 5.96 -0.46
C ARG A 14 -15.20 6.99 -0.74
N TYR A 15 -14.94 8.20 -0.32
CA TYR A 15 -15.79 9.35 -0.56
C TYR A 15 -15.05 10.37 -1.42
N SER A 16 -15.77 11.04 -2.29
CA SER A 16 -15.36 12.29 -2.89
C SER A 16 -16.06 13.45 -2.18
N ALA A 17 -15.40 14.58 -2.08
CA ALA A 17 -15.97 15.81 -1.55
C ALA A 17 -15.25 17.01 -2.17
N GLU A 18 -15.90 18.17 -2.14
CA GLU A 18 -15.29 19.45 -2.51
C GLU A 18 -14.75 20.13 -1.25
N LEU A 19 -13.56 20.72 -1.34
CA LEU A 19 -13.03 21.58 -0.28
C LEU A 19 -13.38 23.02 -0.56
N LYS A 20 -14.26 23.62 0.26
CA LYS A 20 -14.64 25.02 0.19
C LYS A 20 -14.51 25.67 1.57
N GLU A 21 -13.75 26.76 1.67
CA GLU A 21 -13.58 27.53 2.90
C GLU A 21 -13.21 26.64 4.13
N ASN A 22 -12.26 25.71 3.94
CA ASN A 22 -11.82 24.72 4.94
C ASN A 22 -12.90 23.72 5.42
N LYS A 23 -13.98 23.56 4.64
CA LYS A 23 -15.04 22.57 4.89
C LYS A 23 -15.17 21.62 3.72
N LEU A 24 -15.41 20.35 4.03
CA LEU A 24 -15.81 19.37 3.02
C LEU A 24 -17.31 19.53 2.79
N ILE A 25 -17.69 19.69 1.51
CA ILE A 25 -19.08 19.79 1.04
C ILE A 25 -19.29 18.79 -0.09
N ASN A 26 -20.54 18.49 -0.40
CA ASN A 26 -20.94 17.58 -1.48
C ASN A 26 -20.27 16.21 -1.33
N GLU A 27 -20.29 15.64 -0.12
CA GLU A 27 -19.73 14.31 0.15
C GLU A 27 -20.53 13.24 -0.59
N ASN A 28 -19.84 12.42 -1.40
CA ASN A 28 -20.40 11.32 -2.16
C ASN A 28 -19.64 10.02 -1.85
N LEU A 29 -20.38 8.96 -1.50
CA LEU A 29 -19.80 7.62 -1.43
C LEU A 29 -19.54 7.10 -2.85
N ILE A 30 -18.27 6.84 -3.19
CA ILE A 30 -17.87 6.36 -4.51
C ILE A 30 -17.52 4.87 -4.53
N TYR A 31 -17.15 4.31 -3.38
CA TYR A 31 -16.84 2.88 -3.27
C TYR A 31 -16.96 2.37 -1.85
N GLU A 32 -17.52 1.19 -1.69
CA GLU A 32 -17.67 0.47 -0.43
C GLU A 32 -16.98 -0.90 -0.52
N ALA A 33 -15.97 -1.13 0.34
CA ALA A 33 -15.21 -2.36 0.32
C ALA A 33 -15.87 -3.45 1.17
N LEU A 34 -16.39 -4.47 0.52
CA LEU A 34 -17.06 -5.62 1.14
C LEU A 34 -16.20 -6.90 1.05
N PRO A 35 -16.41 -7.88 1.96
CA PRO A 35 -17.28 -7.84 3.15
C PRO A 35 -16.65 -7.09 4.34
N TYR A 36 -17.47 -6.68 5.27
CA TYR A 36 -17.02 -6.05 6.52
C TYR A 36 -16.45 -7.06 7.51
N PHE A 37 -15.32 -6.70 8.12
CA PHE A 37 -14.74 -7.45 9.23
C PHE A 37 -14.52 -6.53 10.43
N GLY A 38 -14.98 -6.94 11.60
CA GLY A 38 -14.90 -6.19 12.86
C GLY A 38 -13.50 -6.15 13.51
N ASN A 39 -12.44 -6.64 12.83
CA ASN A 39 -11.09 -6.62 13.37
C ASN A 39 -10.33 -5.34 12.99
N GLY A 40 -9.31 -4.98 13.78
CA GLY A 40 -8.47 -3.78 13.60
C GLY A 40 -7.20 -4.02 12.78
N LYS A 41 -7.16 -5.01 11.86
CA LYS A 41 -5.93 -5.41 11.16
C LYS A 41 -6.01 -5.20 9.65
N HIS A 42 -4.86 -4.91 9.04
CA HIS A 42 -4.57 -4.93 7.62
C HIS A 42 -5.63 -4.21 6.77
N PHE A 43 -5.74 -2.90 6.94
CA PHE A 43 -6.71 -2.10 6.20
C PHE A 43 -6.27 -1.77 4.77
N GLY A 44 -4.96 -1.65 4.52
CA GLY A 44 -4.44 -1.08 3.29
C GLY A 44 -4.80 0.41 3.22
N SER A 45 -5.77 0.74 2.37
CA SER A 45 -6.45 2.07 2.31
C SER A 45 -5.64 3.19 1.67
N ARG A 46 -4.62 2.88 0.88
CA ARG A 46 -3.92 3.86 0.05
C ARG A 46 -4.66 4.09 -1.26
N ILE A 47 -4.56 5.32 -1.74
CA ILE A 47 -5.16 5.77 -3.00
C ILE A 47 -4.07 6.41 -3.82
N GLU A 48 -4.03 6.06 -5.11
CA GLU A 48 -3.22 6.75 -6.12
C GLU A 48 -4.09 7.09 -7.31
N ILE A 49 -3.87 8.26 -7.90
CA ILE A 49 -4.63 8.74 -9.04
C ILE A 49 -3.73 8.68 -10.27
N LEU A 50 -4.18 7.98 -11.30
CA LEU A 50 -3.55 8.01 -12.61
C LEU A 50 -4.62 8.24 -13.68
N ASP A 51 -4.51 9.34 -14.40
CA ASP A 51 -5.49 9.78 -15.38
C ASP A 51 -6.90 9.91 -14.76
N ASP A 52 -7.89 9.20 -15.28
CA ASP A 52 -9.26 9.20 -14.78
C ASP A 52 -9.55 8.10 -13.76
N TYR A 53 -8.52 7.35 -13.34
CA TYR A 53 -8.68 6.20 -12.48
C TYR A 53 -8.18 6.46 -11.07
N LEU A 54 -8.89 5.86 -10.11
CA LEU A 54 -8.43 5.66 -8.73
C LEU A 54 -7.95 4.23 -8.58
N TYR A 55 -6.71 4.07 -8.15
CA TYR A 55 -6.17 2.80 -7.69
C TYR A 55 -6.22 2.79 -6.17
N VAL A 56 -6.88 1.78 -5.60
CA VAL A 56 -7.09 1.71 -4.15
C VAL A 56 -6.59 0.39 -3.62
N SER A 57 -5.72 0.44 -2.62
CA SER A 57 -5.26 -0.76 -1.93
C SER A 57 -6.21 -1.17 -0.81
N ILE A 58 -6.50 -2.46 -0.72
CA ILE A 58 -7.34 -3.06 0.32
C ILE A 58 -6.58 -4.23 0.94
N GLY A 59 -6.34 -4.16 2.25
CA GLY A 59 -5.63 -5.22 2.97
C GLY A 59 -6.53 -6.44 3.26
N GLU A 60 -5.93 -7.60 3.52
CA GLU A 60 -6.62 -8.90 3.67
C GLU A 60 -7.33 -9.08 5.04
N ARG A 61 -7.36 -8.05 5.88
CA ARG A 61 -8.13 -7.98 7.13
C ARG A 61 -7.81 -9.11 8.14
N GLY A 62 -6.59 -9.69 8.10
CA GLY A 62 -6.21 -10.83 8.94
C GLY A 62 -6.85 -12.15 8.55
N LYS A 63 -7.44 -12.23 7.36
CA LYS A 63 -8.14 -13.43 6.85
C LYS A 63 -7.29 -14.30 5.93
N GLY A 64 -6.09 -13.84 5.59
CA GLY A 64 -5.09 -14.60 4.85
C GLY A 64 -5.55 -15.01 3.45
N MET A 65 -6.06 -16.23 3.31
CA MET A 65 -6.44 -16.81 2.02
C MET A 65 -7.55 -16.07 1.28
N ILE A 66 -8.30 -15.18 1.92
CA ILE A 66 -9.31 -14.35 1.26
C ILE A 66 -8.70 -13.49 0.13
N ALA A 67 -7.40 -13.18 0.21
CA ALA A 67 -6.67 -12.46 -0.83
C ALA A 67 -6.53 -13.24 -2.15
N GLN A 68 -6.93 -14.50 -2.18
CA GLN A 68 -6.96 -15.36 -3.38
C GLN A 68 -8.38 -15.56 -3.93
N ASP A 69 -9.38 -14.93 -3.32
CA ASP A 69 -10.78 -15.06 -3.70
C ASP A 69 -11.22 -13.84 -4.50
N PHE A 70 -11.60 -14.05 -5.76
CA PHE A 70 -12.00 -13.01 -6.71
C PHE A 70 -13.43 -12.49 -6.49
N SER A 71 -14.21 -13.12 -5.60
CA SER A 71 -15.59 -12.69 -5.28
C SER A 71 -15.65 -11.55 -4.27
N ASN A 72 -14.50 -11.04 -3.82
CA ASN A 72 -14.39 -9.93 -2.88
C ASN A 72 -13.18 -9.04 -3.19
N SER A 73 -13.16 -7.82 -2.64
CA SER A 73 -12.07 -6.86 -2.84
C SER A 73 -10.97 -6.93 -1.77
N ILE A 74 -11.06 -7.86 -0.82
CA ILE A 74 -10.15 -7.94 0.33
C ILE A 74 -8.82 -8.59 -0.07
N GLY A 75 -7.71 -7.92 0.22
CA GLY A 75 -6.36 -8.39 -0.18
C GLY A 75 -6.05 -8.12 -1.65
N SER A 76 -6.55 -6.99 -2.17
CA SER A 76 -6.41 -6.61 -3.58
C SER A 76 -6.02 -5.13 -3.76
N ILE A 77 -5.72 -4.80 -5.00
CA ILE A 77 -5.75 -3.44 -5.54
C ILE A 77 -6.94 -3.39 -6.50
N ILE A 78 -7.82 -2.44 -6.30
CA ILE A 78 -8.93 -2.17 -7.22
C ILE A 78 -8.61 -0.97 -8.10
N ARG A 79 -9.22 -0.92 -9.30
CA ARG A 79 -9.20 0.23 -10.20
C ARG A 79 -10.63 0.63 -10.53
N ILE A 80 -10.98 1.85 -10.21
CA ILE A 80 -12.31 2.44 -10.48
C ILE A 80 -12.15 3.83 -11.11
N HIS A 81 -13.18 4.32 -11.77
CA HIS A 81 -13.27 5.72 -12.16
C HIS A 81 -13.46 6.63 -10.94
N LYS A 82 -13.19 7.93 -11.09
CA LYS A 82 -13.38 8.94 -10.03
C LYS A 82 -14.84 9.07 -9.58
N ASN A 83 -15.80 8.62 -10.39
CA ASN A 83 -17.23 8.57 -10.04
C ASN A 83 -17.67 7.25 -9.38
N GLY A 84 -16.75 6.29 -9.20
CA GLY A 84 -17.01 4.99 -8.59
C GLY A 84 -17.36 3.87 -9.57
N GLU A 85 -17.61 4.17 -10.84
CA GLU A 85 -17.81 3.14 -11.85
C GLU A 85 -16.52 2.35 -12.10
N TYR A 86 -16.63 1.09 -12.49
CA TYR A 86 -15.49 0.27 -12.85
C TYR A 86 -15.21 0.29 -14.36
N PRO A 87 -13.92 0.42 -14.74
CA PRO A 87 -13.51 0.41 -16.15
C PRO A 87 -13.80 -0.92 -16.82
N LYS A 88 -14.33 -0.85 -18.06
CA LYS A 88 -14.66 -2.06 -18.85
C LYS A 88 -13.45 -2.88 -19.27
N ASP A 89 -12.27 -2.30 -19.20
CA ASP A 89 -10.98 -2.92 -19.51
C ASP A 89 -10.23 -3.43 -18.27
N ASN A 90 -10.90 -3.52 -17.11
CA ASN A 90 -10.32 -4.18 -15.95
C ASN A 90 -10.05 -5.67 -16.25
N PRO A 91 -8.89 -6.21 -15.80
CA PRO A 91 -8.42 -7.51 -16.25
C PRO A 91 -9.26 -8.69 -15.81
N PHE A 92 -10.08 -8.52 -14.77
CA PHE A 92 -10.91 -9.59 -14.20
C PHE A 92 -12.39 -9.46 -14.53
N ILE A 93 -12.78 -8.48 -15.36
CA ILE A 93 -14.19 -8.17 -15.66
C ILE A 93 -14.96 -9.31 -16.36
N SER A 94 -14.24 -10.17 -17.07
CA SER A 94 -14.82 -11.31 -17.78
C SER A 94 -14.85 -12.61 -16.97
N GLY A 95 -14.37 -12.59 -15.73
CA GLY A 95 -14.43 -13.75 -14.84
C GLY A 95 -15.85 -13.98 -14.33
N ASN A 96 -16.25 -15.27 -14.21
CA ASN A 96 -17.50 -15.63 -13.57
C ASN A 96 -17.38 -15.35 -12.07
N ASP A 97 -18.35 -14.64 -11.52
CA ASP A 97 -18.42 -14.26 -10.09
C ASP A 97 -17.24 -13.42 -9.56
N TRP A 98 -16.43 -12.85 -10.45
CA TRP A 98 -15.34 -11.98 -10.06
C TRP A 98 -15.81 -10.54 -9.98
N LEU A 99 -15.28 -9.79 -9.00
CA LEU A 99 -15.61 -8.38 -8.88
C LEU A 99 -14.96 -7.56 -10.02
N PRO A 100 -15.75 -6.77 -10.75
CA PRO A 100 -15.27 -6.05 -11.95
C PRO A 100 -14.26 -4.94 -11.64
N GLU A 101 -14.22 -4.44 -10.40
CA GLU A 101 -13.25 -3.45 -9.97
C GLU A 101 -11.86 -4.02 -9.65
N LEU A 102 -11.70 -5.33 -9.55
CA LEU A 102 -10.41 -5.95 -9.25
C LEU A 102 -9.39 -5.64 -10.34
N PHE A 103 -8.20 -5.23 -9.93
CA PHE A 103 -7.09 -4.95 -10.83
C PHE A 103 -5.90 -5.88 -10.57
N GLN A 104 -5.55 -6.11 -9.30
CA GLN A 104 -4.47 -7.00 -8.86
C GLN A 104 -4.86 -7.61 -7.52
N ILE A 105 -4.51 -8.87 -7.28
CA ILE A 105 -4.85 -9.59 -6.04
C ILE A 105 -3.63 -10.12 -5.30
N GLY A 106 -3.87 -10.79 -4.18
CA GLY A 106 -2.84 -11.52 -3.43
C GLY A 106 -1.90 -10.64 -2.62
N VAL A 107 -2.34 -9.47 -2.20
CA VAL A 107 -1.61 -8.60 -1.27
C VAL A 107 -2.06 -8.84 0.18
N ARG A 108 -1.16 -8.58 1.14
CA ARG A 108 -1.47 -8.73 2.57
C ARG A 108 -1.98 -7.43 3.19
N ASN A 109 -1.16 -6.41 3.18
CA ASN A 109 -1.47 -5.13 3.79
C ASN A 109 -0.63 -4.01 3.16
N PRO A 110 -1.01 -3.52 1.97
CA PRO A 110 -0.31 -2.42 1.33
C PRO A 110 -0.50 -1.12 2.13
N GLN A 111 0.57 -0.58 2.69
CA GLN A 111 0.55 0.62 3.53
C GLN A 111 1.15 1.85 2.86
N GLY A 112 1.74 1.72 1.70
CA GLY A 112 2.19 2.80 0.83
C GLY A 112 1.77 2.53 -0.60
N MET A 113 1.51 3.59 -1.35
CA MET A 113 1.24 3.57 -2.79
C MET A 113 1.73 4.88 -3.37
N THR A 114 2.40 4.83 -4.51
CA THR A 114 2.94 6.01 -5.18
C THR A 114 3.09 5.79 -6.68
N LEU A 115 2.90 6.86 -7.44
CA LEU A 115 3.16 6.89 -8.87
C LEU A 115 4.65 7.20 -9.13
N ASP A 116 5.28 6.42 -9.99
CA ASP A 116 6.57 6.76 -10.55
C ASP A 116 6.40 7.88 -11.60
N PRO A 117 6.98 9.07 -11.39
CA PRO A 117 6.76 10.21 -12.27
C PRO A 117 7.30 9.99 -13.69
N HIS A 118 8.32 9.13 -13.84
CA HIS A 118 8.98 8.88 -15.13
C HIS A 118 8.29 7.78 -15.93
N THR A 119 7.96 6.64 -15.29
CA THR A 119 7.39 5.47 -15.99
C THR A 119 5.87 5.41 -15.96
N LYS A 120 5.24 6.28 -15.15
CA LYS A 120 3.79 6.25 -14.88
C LYS A 120 3.32 4.91 -14.31
N SER A 121 4.23 4.13 -13.74
CA SER A 121 3.90 2.89 -13.04
C SER A 121 3.54 3.20 -11.58
N ILE A 122 2.52 2.54 -11.06
CA ILE A 122 2.16 2.63 -9.65
C ILE A 122 2.91 1.53 -8.88
N TYR A 123 3.45 1.89 -7.72
CA TYR A 123 4.13 0.99 -6.80
C TYR A 123 3.42 0.95 -5.46
N ILE A 124 3.52 -0.21 -4.80
CA ILE A 124 3.05 -0.42 -3.42
C ILE A 124 4.18 -0.85 -2.51
N SER A 125 4.09 -0.48 -1.24
CA SER A 125 4.79 -1.15 -0.14
C SER A 125 3.82 -2.09 0.55
N ASN A 126 4.10 -3.39 0.54
CA ASN A 126 3.24 -4.38 1.18
C ASN A 126 3.88 -4.92 2.45
N HIS A 127 3.15 -4.82 3.55
CA HIS A 127 3.58 -5.27 4.86
C HIS A 127 3.45 -6.78 5.00
N GLY A 128 4.58 -7.49 5.06
CA GLY A 128 4.67 -8.92 5.33
C GLY A 128 4.48 -9.26 6.82
N PRO A 129 4.60 -10.53 7.18
CA PRO A 129 4.59 -10.94 8.59
C PRO A 129 5.97 -10.78 9.26
N LYS A 130 6.66 -11.83 9.70
CA LYS A 130 8.00 -11.77 10.32
C LYS A 130 9.13 -11.61 9.30
N GLY A 131 8.83 -11.45 8.03
CA GLY A 131 9.68 -11.23 6.88
C GLY A 131 8.79 -11.12 5.65
N GLY A 132 9.35 -10.70 4.51
CA GLY A 132 8.59 -10.59 3.28
C GLY A 132 7.82 -9.27 3.13
N ASP A 133 8.24 -8.20 3.82
CA ASP A 133 7.87 -6.85 3.39
C ASP A 133 8.43 -6.63 2.00
N PHE A 134 7.68 -5.96 1.12
CA PHE A 134 8.18 -5.76 -0.24
C PHE A 134 7.72 -4.44 -0.89
N ILE A 135 8.47 -4.03 -1.89
CA ILE A 135 8.05 -3.07 -2.90
C ILE A 135 7.67 -3.85 -4.16
N GLY A 136 6.52 -3.53 -4.72
CA GLY A 136 6.04 -4.16 -5.93
C GLY A 136 5.24 -3.22 -6.81
N LYS A 137 5.17 -3.54 -8.12
CA LYS A 137 4.36 -2.82 -9.09
C LYS A 137 2.90 -3.23 -9.02
N VAL A 138 2.02 -2.28 -9.29
CA VAL A 138 0.62 -2.54 -9.56
C VAL A 138 0.48 -2.90 -11.04
N VAL A 139 0.17 -4.18 -11.32
CA VAL A 139 0.08 -4.72 -12.67
C VAL A 139 -1.25 -5.45 -12.82
N GLY A 140 -2.06 -5.02 -13.78
CA GLY A 140 -3.38 -5.61 -14.01
C GLY A 140 -3.33 -7.11 -14.33
N GLY A 141 -4.27 -7.86 -13.79
CA GLY A 141 -4.40 -9.29 -14.01
C GLY A 141 -3.41 -10.16 -13.24
N THR A 142 -2.62 -9.59 -12.34
CA THR A 142 -1.58 -10.31 -11.61
C THR A 142 -1.92 -10.60 -10.16
N ASN A 143 -1.16 -11.52 -9.54
CA ASN A 143 -1.36 -12.01 -8.19
C ASN A 143 -0.02 -12.08 -7.45
N TYR A 144 0.10 -11.43 -6.30
CA TYR A 144 1.29 -11.51 -5.44
C TYR A 144 1.34 -12.78 -4.57
N GLY A 145 0.28 -13.57 -4.52
CA GLY A 145 0.28 -14.91 -3.93
C GLY A 145 0.01 -14.99 -2.42
N TRP A 146 -0.34 -13.88 -1.74
CA TRP A 146 -0.73 -13.98 -0.33
C TRP A 146 -2.03 -14.79 -0.15
N LYS A 147 -2.15 -15.78 0.73
CA LYS A 147 -1.20 -16.35 1.70
C LYS A 147 -0.68 -17.73 1.24
N LYS A 148 -0.61 -17.97 -0.08
CA LYS A 148 0.01 -19.21 -0.62
C LYS A 148 1.52 -19.14 -0.49
N ILE A 149 2.13 -17.97 -0.72
CA ILE A 149 3.54 -17.69 -0.49
C ILE A 149 3.72 -16.53 0.50
N GLY A 150 4.91 -16.42 1.09
CA GLY A 150 5.24 -15.40 2.10
C GLY A 150 6.47 -14.55 1.78
N TRP A 151 6.93 -14.56 0.54
CA TRP A 151 8.07 -13.76 0.04
C TRP A 151 9.34 -13.88 0.90
N GLY A 152 9.60 -15.10 1.42
CA GLY A 152 10.73 -15.39 2.31
C GLY A 152 10.46 -15.15 3.81
N GLY A 153 9.27 -14.68 4.15
CA GLY A 153 8.85 -14.51 5.54
C GLY A 153 8.21 -15.76 6.15
N THR A 154 8.06 -15.71 7.47
CA THR A 154 7.34 -16.72 8.27
C THR A 154 6.20 -16.07 9.03
N ASN A 155 5.28 -16.85 9.57
CA ASN A 155 4.31 -16.37 10.55
C ASN A 155 5.03 -15.84 11.80
N TYR A 156 4.37 -15.04 12.62
CA TYR A 156 4.95 -14.52 13.87
C TYR A 156 5.35 -15.65 14.86
N SER A 157 4.68 -16.80 14.78
CA SER A 157 5.05 -18.04 15.51
C SER A 157 6.31 -18.73 14.98
N GLY A 158 6.87 -18.27 13.86
CA GLY A 158 7.99 -18.92 13.17
C GLY A 158 7.59 -20.04 12.20
N THR A 159 6.31 -20.39 12.12
CA THR A 159 5.83 -21.40 11.18
C THR A 159 5.86 -20.89 9.73
N LYS A 160 5.98 -21.80 8.78
CA LYS A 160 6.00 -21.51 7.34
C LYS A 160 4.68 -20.85 6.89
N ILE A 161 4.74 -20.10 5.80
CA ILE A 161 3.59 -19.59 5.07
C ILE A 161 3.46 -20.41 3.80
N GLY A 162 2.29 -20.97 3.54
CA GLY A 162 2.11 -21.94 2.47
C GLY A 162 3.13 -23.09 2.59
N ASP A 163 3.74 -23.45 1.49
CA ASP A 163 4.79 -24.49 1.45
C ASP A 163 6.17 -23.99 1.92
N GLY A 164 6.27 -22.70 2.25
CA GLY A 164 7.50 -22.06 2.75
C GLY A 164 8.37 -21.48 1.64
N ASN A 165 7.92 -21.51 0.40
CA ASN A 165 8.62 -20.93 -0.73
C ASN A 165 8.55 -19.40 -0.68
N ALA A 166 9.66 -18.75 -1.04
CA ALA A 166 9.70 -17.29 -1.12
C ALA A 166 8.93 -16.78 -2.33
N TRP A 167 8.94 -17.55 -3.41
CA TRP A 167 8.24 -17.26 -4.64
C TRP A 167 7.96 -18.57 -5.42
N GLU A 168 6.92 -18.54 -6.24
CA GLU A 168 6.53 -19.64 -7.13
C GLU A 168 6.08 -19.10 -8.49
N PRO A 169 6.24 -19.88 -9.57
CA PRO A 169 5.69 -19.55 -10.89
C PRO A 169 4.17 -19.32 -10.83
N GLY A 170 3.68 -18.33 -11.56
CA GLY A 170 2.27 -17.91 -11.57
C GLY A 170 1.98 -16.74 -10.63
N PHE A 171 2.90 -16.38 -9.73
CA PHE A 171 2.80 -15.17 -8.92
C PHE A 171 3.74 -14.07 -9.41
N LEU A 172 3.31 -12.81 -9.28
CA LEU A 172 4.16 -11.67 -9.59
C LEU A 172 5.31 -11.58 -8.57
N LYS A 173 6.53 -11.43 -9.08
CA LYS A 173 7.69 -11.26 -8.23
C LYS A 173 7.81 -9.81 -7.77
N PRO A 174 7.98 -9.55 -6.47
CA PRO A 174 8.28 -8.20 -5.97
C PRO A 174 9.60 -7.65 -6.54
N GLU A 175 9.67 -6.32 -6.63
CA GLU A 175 10.85 -5.59 -7.10
C GLU A 175 11.97 -5.51 -6.03
N PHE A 176 11.57 -5.45 -4.74
CA PHE A 176 12.48 -5.45 -3.60
C PHE A 176 11.82 -6.09 -2.38
N ILE A 177 12.56 -6.87 -1.60
CA ILE A 177 12.03 -7.64 -0.47
C ILE A 177 12.94 -7.46 0.75
N TRP A 178 12.33 -7.30 1.93
CA TRP A 178 13.04 -7.30 3.21
C TRP A 178 12.76 -8.58 4.01
N VAL A 179 13.84 -9.28 4.37
CA VAL A 179 13.82 -10.38 5.34
C VAL A 179 14.99 -10.17 6.31
N PRO A 180 14.72 -9.80 7.56
CA PRO A 180 13.41 -9.65 8.23
C PRO A 180 12.62 -8.42 7.77
N SER A 181 11.31 -8.42 8.01
CA SER A 181 10.42 -7.27 7.76
C SER A 181 10.86 -6.03 8.54
N ILE A 182 10.86 -4.90 7.85
CA ILE A 182 11.16 -3.57 8.42
C ILE A 182 9.88 -2.83 8.87
N ALA A 183 8.73 -3.43 8.65
CA ALA A 183 7.40 -2.84 8.78
C ALA A 183 7.24 -1.60 7.88
N VAL A 184 7.29 -1.84 6.56
CA VAL A 184 7.12 -0.81 5.52
C VAL A 184 5.81 -0.05 5.69
N SER A 185 5.80 1.27 5.40
CA SER A 185 4.56 2.07 5.40
C SER A 185 4.54 3.02 4.20
N GLY A 186 4.47 4.32 4.38
CA GLY A 186 4.47 5.27 3.26
C GLY A 186 5.68 5.13 2.35
N ILE A 187 5.47 5.35 1.06
CA ILE A 187 6.52 5.40 0.04
C ILE A 187 6.32 6.58 -0.88
N LYS A 188 7.40 7.13 -1.40
CA LYS A 188 7.37 8.23 -2.38
C LYS A 188 8.58 8.17 -3.28
N PHE A 189 8.41 8.31 -4.60
CA PHE A 189 9.52 8.54 -5.50
C PHE A 189 10.08 9.96 -5.30
N TYR A 190 11.37 10.07 -5.23
CA TYR A 190 12.05 11.35 -5.16
C TYR A 190 12.43 11.83 -6.56
N ASP A 191 11.90 13.00 -6.92
CA ASP A 191 12.13 13.67 -8.21
C ASP A 191 12.40 15.18 -8.00
N GLY A 192 12.88 15.56 -6.82
CA GLY A 192 13.19 16.93 -6.46
C GLY A 192 14.68 17.28 -6.67
N ASP A 193 14.97 18.58 -6.71
CA ASP A 193 16.33 19.09 -6.90
C ASP A 193 17.10 19.32 -5.59
N ALA A 194 16.41 19.36 -4.44
CA ALA A 194 17.06 19.63 -3.15
C ALA A 194 18.07 18.55 -2.73
N PHE A 195 17.84 17.29 -3.14
CA PHE A 195 18.74 16.16 -2.88
C PHE A 195 19.06 15.42 -4.18
N PRO A 196 19.94 15.95 -5.03
CA PRO A 196 20.23 15.39 -6.36
C PRO A 196 20.70 13.93 -6.34
N GLN A 197 21.37 13.51 -5.25
CA GLN A 197 21.84 12.14 -5.06
C GLN A 197 20.72 11.11 -4.93
N TRP A 198 19.49 11.54 -4.63
CA TRP A 198 18.32 10.67 -4.47
C TRP A 198 17.33 10.74 -5.64
N GLN A 199 17.64 11.57 -6.67
CA GLN A 199 16.77 11.61 -7.84
C GLN A 199 16.51 10.21 -8.40
N ASN A 200 15.25 9.97 -8.80
CA ASN A 200 14.78 8.69 -9.32
C ASN A 200 14.86 7.51 -8.32
N SER A 201 15.10 7.79 -7.04
CA SER A 201 15.08 6.79 -5.96
C SER A 201 13.69 6.70 -5.32
N LEU A 202 13.40 5.56 -4.68
CA LEU A 202 12.18 5.39 -3.90
C LEU A 202 12.50 5.53 -2.40
N LEU A 203 11.87 6.50 -1.76
CA LEU A 203 11.91 6.67 -0.31
C LEU A 203 10.89 5.71 0.33
N VAL A 204 11.30 4.96 1.34
CA VAL A 204 10.48 3.96 2.01
C VAL A 204 10.54 4.13 3.52
N SER A 205 9.38 4.29 4.14
CA SER A 205 9.24 4.43 5.59
C SER A 205 9.37 3.12 6.33
N SER A 206 10.14 3.06 7.42
CA SER A 206 10.23 1.92 8.34
C SER A 206 9.60 2.25 9.69
N LEU A 207 8.56 1.50 10.05
CA LEU A 207 7.92 1.62 11.38
C LEU A 207 8.69 0.85 12.47
N LYS A 208 9.30 -0.28 12.11
CA LYS A 208 9.94 -1.17 13.09
C LYS A 208 11.32 -0.68 13.46
N PHE A 209 12.13 -0.32 12.47
CA PHE A 209 13.53 0.05 12.69
C PHE A 209 13.76 1.57 12.68
N GLN A 210 12.70 2.37 12.65
CA GLN A 210 12.71 3.82 12.87
C GLN A 210 13.72 4.55 11.98
N TYR A 211 13.67 4.27 10.68
CA TYR A 211 14.52 4.89 9.69
C TYR A 211 13.76 5.19 8.38
N LEU A 212 14.38 5.97 7.53
CA LEU A 212 14.00 6.11 6.13
C LEU A 212 14.97 5.29 5.28
N SER A 213 14.43 4.42 4.43
CA SER A 213 15.19 3.68 3.43
C SER A 213 15.10 4.41 2.09
N VAL A 214 16.24 4.64 1.44
CA VAL A 214 16.34 5.16 0.08
C VAL A 214 16.74 4.01 -0.83
N LEU A 215 15.84 3.59 -1.69
CA LEU A 215 16.10 2.55 -2.69
C LEU A 215 16.57 3.20 -3.98
N HIS A 216 17.87 3.16 -4.23
CA HIS A 216 18.47 3.66 -5.45
C HIS A 216 18.14 2.77 -6.63
N ARG A 217 17.88 3.40 -7.79
CA ARG A 217 17.44 2.71 -9.00
C ARG A 217 18.41 2.95 -10.16
N ILE A 218 18.70 1.89 -10.93
CA ILE A 218 19.34 1.98 -12.26
C ILE A 218 18.35 1.40 -13.28
N GLY A 219 17.92 2.25 -14.21
CA GLY A 219 16.78 1.94 -15.07
C GLY A 219 15.54 1.63 -14.23
N ASN A 220 14.95 0.47 -14.39
CA ASN A 220 13.74 0.06 -13.65
C ASN A 220 14.02 -0.89 -12.47
N LYS A 221 15.28 -1.09 -12.08
CA LYS A 221 15.65 -2.03 -11.00
C LYS A 221 16.21 -1.29 -9.79
N PHE A 222 15.73 -1.62 -8.61
CA PHE A 222 16.33 -1.21 -7.35
C PHE A 222 17.62 -1.99 -7.13
N VAL A 223 18.74 -1.28 -6.95
CA VAL A 223 20.09 -1.88 -6.94
C VAL A 223 20.80 -1.71 -5.60
N LYS A 224 20.41 -0.73 -4.79
CA LYS A 224 21.06 -0.41 -3.54
C LYS A 224 20.05 0.18 -2.55
N GLU A 225 20.16 -0.21 -1.30
CA GLU A 225 19.48 0.43 -0.19
C GLU A 225 20.45 1.32 0.60
N GLU A 226 20.04 2.55 0.88
CA GLU A 226 20.70 3.47 1.79
C GLU A 226 19.77 3.74 2.98
N ILE A 227 20.26 3.60 4.20
CA ILE A 227 19.48 3.82 5.42
C ILE A 227 19.88 5.17 6.02
N ILE A 228 18.91 6.06 6.22
CA ILE A 228 19.11 7.39 6.79
C ILE A 228 18.21 7.63 8.01
N PHE A 229 18.62 8.51 8.92
CA PHE A 229 17.93 8.91 10.15
C PHE A 229 17.58 7.76 11.10
N LYS A 230 18.34 6.66 11.07
CA LYS A 230 18.10 5.51 11.94
C LYS A 230 18.12 5.92 13.40
N ASP A 231 17.06 5.52 14.15
CA ASP A 231 16.84 5.81 15.57
C ASP A 231 16.78 7.30 15.93
N GLN A 232 16.65 8.20 14.93
CA GLN A 232 16.60 9.66 15.14
C GLN A 232 15.20 10.24 15.03
N ILE A 233 14.36 9.66 14.18
CA ILE A 233 13.06 10.22 13.79
C ILE A 233 11.87 9.35 14.22
N GLY A 234 12.12 8.28 14.99
CA GLY A 234 11.10 7.35 15.45
C GLY A 234 10.42 6.55 14.34
N ARG A 235 9.20 6.10 14.59
CA ARG A 235 8.44 5.22 13.68
C ARG A 235 7.90 6.03 12.50
N VAL A 236 8.52 5.92 11.34
CA VAL A 236 8.12 6.67 10.15
C VAL A 236 6.86 6.07 9.53
N ARG A 237 5.79 6.88 9.44
CA ARG A 237 4.48 6.46 8.93
C ARG A 237 4.28 6.85 7.47
N ASP A 238 4.68 8.06 7.10
CA ASP A 238 4.43 8.59 5.75
C ASP A 238 5.49 9.59 5.33
N ILE A 239 5.55 9.84 4.02
CA ILE A 239 6.51 10.74 3.38
C ILE A 239 5.75 11.55 2.35
N GLU A 240 6.02 12.85 2.29
CA GLU A 240 5.57 13.72 1.20
C GLU A 240 6.72 14.61 0.74
N ILE A 241 6.67 15.04 -0.52
CA ILE A 241 7.71 15.88 -1.14
C ILE A 241 7.00 17.08 -1.74
N ASP A 242 7.47 18.28 -1.40
CA ASP A 242 6.93 19.50 -1.97
C ASP A 242 7.54 19.85 -3.34
N GLN A 243 7.04 20.89 -3.96
CA GLN A 243 7.50 21.35 -5.28
C GLN A 243 8.96 21.85 -5.31
N MET A 244 9.53 22.16 -4.14
CA MET A 244 10.94 22.57 -4.01
C MET A 244 11.86 21.37 -3.74
N GLY A 245 11.32 20.15 -3.65
CA GLY A 245 12.06 18.94 -3.35
C GLY A 245 12.32 18.72 -1.85
N ASN A 246 11.69 19.51 -0.95
CA ASN A 246 11.81 19.25 0.47
C ASN A 246 11.02 18.00 0.87
N ILE A 247 11.60 17.20 1.76
CA ILE A 247 11.01 15.95 2.22
C ILE A 247 10.35 16.16 3.58
N TYR A 248 9.06 15.89 3.66
CA TYR A 248 8.27 15.92 4.89
C TYR A 248 8.06 14.50 5.39
N ILE A 249 8.40 14.25 6.65
CA ILE A 249 8.32 12.93 7.27
C ILE A 249 7.28 12.96 8.40
N LEU A 250 6.24 12.14 8.27
CA LEU A 250 5.29 11.92 9.36
C LEU A 250 5.78 10.78 10.24
N SER A 251 6.20 11.12 11.45
CA SER A 251 6.66 10.15 12.43
C SER A 251 5.65 9.97 13.57
N LEU A 252 5.58 8.74 14.09
CA LEU A 252 4.84 8.39 15.29
C LEU A 252 5.72 8.49 16.56
N ILE A 253 6.62 9.47 16.61
CA ILE A 253 7.32 9.82 17.83
C ILE A 253 6.32 10.54 18.74
N HIS A 254 6.08 9.96 19.89
CA HIS A 254 5.45 10.57 21.05
C HIS A 254 4.55 11.78 20.73
N ILE A 255 3.27 11.53 20.60
CA ILE A 255 2.31 12.50 21.07
C ILE A 255 2.49 12.50 22.60
N SER A 256 3.51 13.19 23.11
CA SER A 256 3.51 13.63 24.49
C SER A 256 2.32 14.55 24.60
N GLU A 257 1.37 14.22 25.46
CA GLU A 257 0.32 15.16 25.79
C GLU A 257 0.99 16.50 26.13
N PRO A 258 0.47 17.64 25.63
CA PRO A 258 0.99 18.92 26.01
C PRO A 258 0.90 18.98 27.53
N THR A 259 2.04 19.04 28.21
CA THR A 259 2.10 19.36 29.64
C THR A 259 1.37 20.69 29.83
N ARG A 260 0.28 20.64 30.56
CA ARG A 260 -0.50 21.81 30.98
C ARG A 260 0.36 22.73 31.82
#